data_3c12bcf855b0624a40b2cd847d4ac874
#
_entry.id   3c12bcf855b0624a40b2cd847d4ac874
#
_cell.length_a   1.000
_cell.length_b   1.000
_cell.length_c   1.000
_cell.angle_alpha   90.00
_cell.angle_beta   90.00
_cell.angle_gamma   90.00
#
_symmetry.space_group_name_H-M   'P 1'
#
loop_
_entity.id
_entity.type
_entity.pdbx_description
1 polymer ?
#
loop_
_entity_poly.entity_id
_entity_poly.type
_entity_poly.pdbx_seq_one_letter_code
_entity_poly.pdbx_strand_id
1 'polypeptide(L)'
;MKRILLILFLTLFSCEKEFDDGFRVFTIDKGKHRSGTYSQHKINDNAITFQVVLDESAIYDFSTPFSPTPQDQHDINKIYGFSDFGQLHQESSIRLGWSYFSYDKGPHKAGELWFRWLRHAWGQHRGGPLMKIEPNEIYTVTIRKWITQYEFIINDSIFIVDRDIEQNRMLDWMDSYYLYPYFGGQQKAPHDITIKIKDLPVDRTNRGKKREKLH
;
A
#
# COMPACT_ATOMS: atom_id res chain seq x y z
N MET A 1 -65.86 3.44 -25.93
CA MET A 1 -64.45 3.76 -26.20
C MET A 1 -63.71 3.89 -24.87
N LYS A 2 -62.95 2.87 -24.44
CA LYS A 2 -62.17 2.88 -23.20
C LYS A 2 -60.74 3.33 -23.54
N ARG A 3 -60.32 4.46 -22.98
CA ARG A 3 -58.93 4.94 -23.11
C ARG A 3 -58.08 4.23 -22.07
N ILE A 4 -57.13 3.42 -22.52
CA ILE A 4 -56.10 2.79 -21.69
C ILE A 4 -54.98 3.81 -21.52
N LEU A 5 -54.80 4.25 -20.27
CA LEU A 5 -53.69 5.13 -19.90
C LEU A 5 -52.45 4.25 -19.60
N LEU A 6 -51.50 4.25 -20.53
CA LEU A 6 -50.23 3.55 -20.38
C LEU A 6 -49.31 4.42 -19.49
N ILE A 7 -49.15 4.03 -18.23
CA ILE A 7 -48.19 4.68 -17.30
C ILE A 7 -46.83 4.04 -17.55
N LEU A 8 -45.96 4.77 -18.22
CA LEU A 8 -44.56 4.40 -18.43
C LEU A 8 -43.79 4.65 -17.13
N PHE A 9 -43.46 3.59 -16.39
CA PHE A 9 -42.59 3.66 -15.20
C PHE A 9 -41.17 3.80 -15.70
N LEU A 10 -40.68 5.04 -15.77
CA LEU A 10 -39.24 5.33 -15.92
C LEU A 10 -38.56 5.03 -14.58
N THR A 11 -37.99 3.83 -14.46
CA THR A 11 -37.00 3.56 -13.39
C THR A 11 -35.73 4.34 -13.71
N LEU A 12 -35.59 5.49 -13.08
CA LEU A 12 -34.31 6.18 -12.99
C LEU A 12 -33.36 5.29 -12.18
N PHE A 13 -32.52 4.53 -12.86
CA PHE A 13 -31.31 4.02 -12.27
C PHE A 13 -30.44 5.25 -11.91
N SER A 14 -30.60 5.73 -10.69
CA SER A 14 -29.62 6.60 -10.07
C SER A 14 -28.35 5.76 -9.95
N CYS A 15 -27.39 6.01 -10.82
CA CYS A 15 -26.03 5.60 -10.61
C CYS A 15 -25.54 6.53 -9.48
N GLU A 16 -25.72 6.12 -8.23
CA GLU A 16 -25.02 6.71 -7.11
C GLU A 16 -23.53 6.50 -7.38
N LYS A 17 -22.88 7.54 -7.91
CA LYS A 17 -21.46 7.69 -7.69
C LYS A 17 -21.34 7.85 -6.18
N GLU A 18 -20.98 6.78 -5.48
CA GLU A 18 -20.45 6.90 -4.13
C GLU A 18 -19.35 7.97 -4.19
N PHE A 19 -19.61 9.12 -3.59
CA PHE A 19 -18.60 10.11 -3.31
C PHE A 19 -17.67 9.47 -2.31
N ASP A 20 -16.60 8.95 -2.81
CA ASP A 20 -15.51 8.36 -2.05
C ASP A 20 -14.90 9.52 -1.24
N ASP A 21 -15.19 9.65 0.05
CA ASP A 21 -14.87 10.72 1.02
C ASP A 21 -13.43 11.27 0.91
N GLY A 22 -13.00 11.67 -0.29
CA GLY A 22 -11.66 12.16 -0.62
C GLY A 22 -10.62 11.07 -0.82
N PHE A 23 -11.01 9.81 -0.96
CA PHE A 23 -10.11 8.73 -1.38
C PHE A 23 -9.84 8.81 -2.89
N ARG A 24 -8.58 8.65 -3.24
CA ARG A 24 -8.17 8.38 -4.63
C ARG A 24 -8.20 6.86 -4.84
N VAL A 25 -8.85 6.43 -5.91
CA VAL A 25 -8.94 5.02 -6.28
C VAL A 25 -7.82 4.69 -7.27
N PHE A 26 -7.04 3.68 -6.94
CA PHE A 26 -5.99 3.13 -7.79
C PHE A 26 -6.39 1.72 -8.22
N THR A 27 -6.54 1.50 -9.50
CA THR A 27 -6.81 0.18 -10.06
C THR A 27 -5.56 -0.33 -10.77
N ILE A 28 -5.13 -1.53 -10.39
CA ILE A 28 -4.09 -2.28 -11.11
C ILE A 28 -4.84 -3.31 -11.96
N ASP A 29 -4.90 -3.06 -13.25
CA ASP A 29 -5.63 -3.93 -14.17
C ASP A 29 -5.01 -5.33 -14.22
N LYS A 30 -5.84 -6.33 -14.47
CA LYS A 30 -5.41 -7.70 -14.76
C LYS A 30 -4.27 -7.73 -15.78
N GLY A 31 -3.22 -8.48 -15.48
CA GLY A 31 -2.06 -8.62 -16.35
C GLY A 31 -1.11 -7.41 -16.35
N LYS A 32 -1.31 -6.46 -15.45
CA LYS A 32 -0.43 -5.30 -15.23
C LYS A 32 0.27 -5.37 -13.87
N HIS A 33 1.30 -4.53 -13.72
CA HIS A 33 1.99 -4.31 -12.45
C HIS A 33 1.61 -2.98 -11.80
N ARG A 34 1.21 -1.99 -12.60
CA ARG A 34 1.03 -0.60 -12.16
C ARG A 34 -0.40 -0.16 -12.30
N SER A 35 -0.85 0.65 -11.36
CA SER A 35 -2.05 1.46 -11.58
C SER A 35 -1.78 2.50 -12.66
N GLY A 36 -2.79 2.81 -13.50
CA GLY A 36 -2.62 3.66 -14.68
C GLY A 36 -2.22 5.12 -14.42
N THR A 37 -2.31 5.60 -13.18
CA THR A 37 -2.02 6.99 -12.83
C THR A 37 -0.68 7.08 -12.11
N TYR A 38 0.28 7.68 -12.76
CA TYR A 38 1.60 7.92 -12.17
C TYR A 38 1.98 9.39 -12.35
N SER A 39 2.12 10.11 -11.25
CA SER A 39 2.73 11.43 -11.23
C SER A 39 3.77 11.50 -10.12
N GLN A 40 4.98 11.93 -10.45
CA GLN A 40 6.01 12.14 -9.43
C GLN A 40 5.73 13.45 -8.70
N HIS A 41 5.26 13.35 -7.45
CA HIS A 41 5.15 14.49 -6.56
C HIS A 41 6.26 14.44 -5.51
N LYS A 42 6.94 15.56 -5.32
CA LYS A 42 7.95 15.71 -4.28
C LYS A 42 7.33 15.70 -2.88
N ILE A 43 8.09 15.21 -1.94
CA ILE A 43 7.77 15.22 -0.52
C ILE A 43 8.71 16.19 0.16
N ASN A 44 8.14 17.21 0.79
CA ASN A 44 8.90 18.24 1.51
C ASN A 44 8.91 17.99 3.03
N ASP A 45 8.49 16.80 3.47
CA ASP A 45 8.41 16.44 4.88
C ASP A 45 9.18 15.13 5.13
N ASN A 46 9.51 14.87 6.39
CA ASN A 46 10.13 13.61 6.80
C ASN A 46 9.11 12.50 7.09
N ALA A 47 7.85 12.72 6.79
CA ALA A 47 6.78 11.76 6.97
C ALA A 47 5.68 11.93 5.92
N ILE A 48 4.94 10.85 5.67
CA ILE A 48 3.67 10.85 4.99
C ILE A 48 2.63 10.23 5.90
N THR A 49 1.41 10.77 5.89
CA THR A 49 0.28 10.19 6.60
C THR A 49 -0.87 10.03 5.62
N PHE A 50 -1.51 8.87 5.64
CA PHE A 50 -2.60 8.55 4.73
C PHE A 50 -3.54 7.51 5.34
N GLN A 51 -4.76 7.47 4.83
CA GLN A 51 -5.66 6.34 5.02
C GLN A 51 -5.56 5.42 3.81
N VAL A 52 -5.71 4.12 4.06
CA VAL A 52 -5.72 3.10 3.01
C VAL A 52 -6.82 2.09 3.27
N VAL A 53 -7.48 1.68 2.18
CA VAL A 53 -8.41 0.56 2.15
C VAL A 53 -7.96 -0.40 1.05
N LEU A 54 -7.85 -1.67 1.41
CA LEU A 54 -7.75 -2.78 0.48
C LEU A 54 -9.10 -3.49 0.49
N ASP A 55 -9.75 -3.61 -0.66
CA ASP A 55 -10.95 -4.41 -0.77
C ASP A 55 -10.62 -5.90 -1.00
N GLU A 56 -11.63 -6.71 -1.21
CA GLU A 56 -11.47 -8.15 -1.45
C GLU A 56 -10.63 -8.48 -2.69
N SER A 57 -10.45 -7.52 -3.62
CA SER A 57 -9.59 -7.71 -4.78
C SER A 57 -8.10 -7.83 -4.42
N ALA A 58 -7.71 -7.44 -3.20
CA ALA A 58 -6.36 -7.66 -2.69
C ALA A 58 -6.06 -9.12 -2.34
N ILE A 59 -7.08 -9.98 -2.33
CA ILE A 59 -6.99 -11.42 -2.13
C ILE A 59 -6.71 -12.08 -3.48
N TYR A 60 -5.62 -12.83 -3.58
CA TYR A 60 -5.21 -13.51 -4.80
C TYR A 60 -4.57 -14.87 -4.50
N ASP A 61 -4.70 -15.79 -5.42
CA ASP A 61 -4.12 -17.13 -5.29
C ASP A 61 -3.41 -17.53 -6.58
N PHE A 62 -2.12 -17.73 -6.50
CA PHE A 62 -1.28 -18.28 -7.56
C PHE A 62 -1.07 -19.79 -7.44
N SER A 63 -1.69 -20.48 -6.50
CA SER A 63 -1.58 -21.93 -6.34
C SER A 63 -2.30 -22.72 -7.42
N THR A 64 -3.14 -22.05 -8.24
CA THR A 64 -3.80 -22.67 -9.40
C THR A 64 -2.86 -22.79 -10.60
N PRO A 65 -3.16 -23.70 -11.57
CA PRO A 65 -2.21 -24.16 -12.61
C PRO A 65 -1.68 -23.10 -13.59
N PHE A 66 -1.98 -21.84 -13.38
CA PHE A 66 -1.48 -20.71 -14.18
C PHE A 66 -0.28 -19.99 -13.57
N SER A 67 0.15 -20.34 -12.37
CA SER A 67 1.37 -19.77 -11.78
C SER A 67 2.54 -20.72 -12.00
N PRO A 68 3.56 -20.31 -12.75
CA PRO A 68 4.78 -21.12 -12.91
C PRO A 68 5.60 -21.19 -11.63
N THR A 69 5.31 -20.38 -10.61
CA THR A 69 6.09 -20.33 -9.36
C THR A 69 5.21 -20.01 -8.15
N PRO A 70 4.88 -21.02 -7.33
CA PRO A 70 4.19 -20.80 -6.04
C PRO A 70 4.95 -19.84 -5.10
N GLN A 71 6.22 -19.60 -5.38
CA GLN A 71 7.09 -18.72 -4.61
C GLN A 71 6.65 -17.25 -4.67
N ASP A 72 6.04 -16.83 -5.77
CA ASP A 72 5.61 -15.44 -5.99
C ASP A 72 4.30 -15.09 -5.24
N GLN A 73 3.61 -16.09 -4.69
CA GLN A 73 2.42 -15.89 -3.87
C GLN A 73 2.65 -14.93 -2.71
N HIS A 74 3.88 -14.94 -2.17
CA HIS A 74 4.21 -14.16 -0.99
C HIS A 74 5.05 -12.92 -1.29
N ASP A 75 5.20 -12.58 -2.58
CA ASP A 75 5.81 -11.32 -2.95
C ASP A 75 5.08 -10.15 -2.29
N ILE A 76 5.86 -9.15 -1.89
CA ILE A 76 5.29 -7.95 -1.30
C ILE A 76 4.78 -7.06 -2.43
N ASN A 77 3.46 -6.97 -2.54
CA ASN A 77 2.83 -5.95 -3.36
C ASN A 77 2.96 -4.59 -2.68
N LYS A 78 3.05 -3.54 -3.45
CA LYS A 78 3.37 -2.20 -2.95
C LYS A 78 2.12 -1.33 -2.97
N ILE A 79 1.82 -0.69 -1.84
CA ILE A 79 0.69 0.23 -1.70
C ILE A 79 1.15 1.67 -1.91
N TYR A 80 1.93 2.19 -0.96
CA TYR A 80 2.29 3.59 -0.92
C TYR A 80 3.57 3.78 -0.10
N GLY A 81 4.31 4.85 -0.39
CA GLY A 81 5.53 5.17 0.34
C GLY A 81 6.33 6.23 -0.40
N PHE A 82 7.63 6.25 -0.18
CA PHE A 82 8.50 7.25 -0.79
C PHE A 82 9.90 6.73 -1.11
N SER A 83 10.54 7.38 -2.10
CA SER A 83 11.97 7.26 -2.33
C SER A 83 12.75 7.96 -1.23
N ASP A 84 13.95 7.52 -0.97
CA ASP A 84 14.81 8.13 0.03
C ASP A 84 16.11 8.62 -0.61
N PHE A 85 16.78 9.58 0.05
CA PHE A 85 18.04 10.18 -0.38
C PHE A 85 18.04 10.78 -1.80
N GLY A 86 16.87 11.17 -2.33
CA GLY A 86 16.75 11.65 -3.71
C GLY A 86 17.08 10.63 -4.79
N GLN A 87 17.24 9.36 -4.40
CA GLN A 87 17.61 8.26 -5.29
C GLN A 87 16.39 7.66 -6.01
N LEU A 88 16.66 6.88 -7.04
CA LEU A 88 15.63 6.06 -7.67
C LEU A 88 15.06 5.07 -6.64
N HIS A 89 13.77 4.81 -6.72
CA HIS A 89 13.07 3.96 -5.75
C HIS A 89 13.60 2.52 -5.66
N GLN A 90 14.32 2.06 -6.66
CA GLN A 90 14.99 0.75 -6.66
C GLN A 90 16.32 0.79 -5.89
N GLU A 91 16.91 1.97 -5.75
CA GLU A 91 18.16 2.18 -5.03
C GLU A 91 17.90 2.49 -3.57
N SER A 92 16.92 3.38 -3.29
CA SER A 92 16.54 3.70 -1.92
C SER A 92 15.07 4.08 -1.83
N SER A 93 14.31 3.32 -1.05
CA SER A 93 12.90 3.62 -0.77
C SER A 93 12.36 2.84 0.40
N ILE A 94 11.26 3.33 0.94
CA ILE A 94 10.45 2.65 1.95
C ILE A 94 8.99 2.69 1.53
N ARG A 95 8.28 1.56 1.66
CA ARG A 95 6.88 1.43 1.29
C ARG A 95 6.10 0.57 2.25
N LEU A 96 4.84 0.93 2.46
CA LEU A 96 3.83 -0.02 2.87
C LEU A 96 3.49 -0.92 1.68
N GLY A 97 3.34 -2.19 1.95
CA GLY A 97 2.88 -3.18 0.99
C GLY A 97 1.92 -4.16 1.62
N TRP A 98 1.50 -5.15 0.84
CA TRP A 98 0.68 -6.25 1.32
C TRP A 98 1.09 -7.58 0.72
N SER A 99 0.73 -8.67 1.39
CA SER A 99 0.78 -10.03 0.88
C SER A 99 -0.46 -10.79 1.35
N TYR A 100 -0.99 -11.64 0.49
CA TYR A 100 -2.02 -12.59 0.86
C TYR A 100 -1.41 -13.99 0.97
N PHE A 101 -1.74 -14.71 2.03
CA PHE A 101 -1.25 -16.05 2.28
C PHE A 101 -2.35 -17.06 1.96
N SER A 102 -2.27 -17.70 0.81
CA SER A 102 -3.22 -18.76 0.41
C SER A 102 -2.94 -20.10 1.10
N TYR A 103 -1.78 -20.26 1.74
CA TYR A 103 -1.37 -21.42 2.53
C TYR A 103 -0.49 -20.99 3.72
N ASP A 104 -0.35 -21.87 4.71
CA ASP A 104 0.45 -21.62 5.91
C ASP A 104 1.93 -21.42 5.54
N LYS A 105 2.53 -20.30 5.99
CA LYS A 105 3.95 -20.00 5.80
C LYS A 105 4.54 -19.30 7.01
N GLY A 106 5.39 -20.00 7.74
CA GLY A 106 5.95 -19.49 8.98
C GLY A 106 4.85 -19.16 10.00
N PRO A 107 4.78 -17.93 10.53
CA PRO A 107 3.73 -17.53 11.46
C PRO A 107 2.38 -17.21 10.79
N HIS A 108 2.35 -17.11 9.45
CA HIS A 108 1.15 -16.70 8.70
C HIS A 108 0.28 -17.91 8.37
N LYS A 109 -1.02 -17.75 8.48
CA LYS A 109 -2.01 -18.78 8.19
C LYS A 109 -2.65 -18.58 6.83
N ALA A 110 -3.12 -19.66 6.24
CA ALA A 110 -3.93 -19.62 5.04
C ALA A 110 -5.16 -18.73 5.24
N GLY A 111 -5.47 -17.90 4.23
CA GLY A 111 -6.57 -16.95 4.28
C GLY A 111 -6.23 -15.60 4.89
N GLU A 112 -4.99 -15.37 5.30
CA GLU A 112 -4.60 -14.12 5.94
C GLU A 112 -4.07 -13.09 4.95
N LEU A 113 -4.54 -11.84 5.11
CA LEU A 113 -4.04 -10.64 4.45
C LEU A 113 -3.19 -9.86 5.45
N TRP A 114 -2.00 -9.46 5.04
CA TRP A 114 -1.04 -8.81 5.93
C TRP A 114 -0.49 -7.53 5.33
N PHE A 115 -0.39 -6.46 6.11
CA PHE A 115 0.50 -5.36 5.79
C PHE A 115 1.95 -5.79 5.98
N ARG A 116 2.77 -5.32 5.04
CA ARG A 116 4.20 -5.59 4.97
C ARG A 116 4.96 -4.29 4.79
N TRP A 117 6.18 -4.23 5.27
CA TRP A 117 7.11 -3.18 4.87
C TRP A 117 8.03 -3.70 3.77
N LEU A 118 8.42 -2.82 2.86
CA LEU A 118 9.42 -3.08 1.84
C LEU A 118 10.39 -1.91 1.79
N ARG A 119 11.66 -2.19 2.02
CA ARG A 119 12.77 -1.25 1.89
C ARG A 119 13.66 -1.67 0.73
N HIS A 120 14.02 -0.72 -0.13
CA HIS A 120 15.16 -0.84 -1.03
C HIS A 120 16.33 -0.06 -0.47
N ALA A 121 17.51 -0.65 -0.53
CA ALA A 121 18.76 0.00 -0.18
C ALA A 121 19.86 -0.61 -1.05
N TRP A 122 20.47 0.22 -1.91
CA TRP A 122 21.64 -0.16 -2.75
C TRP A 122 21.44 -1.40 -3.60
N GLY A 123 20.35 -1.45 -4.33
CA GLY A 123 20.01 -2.58 -5.18
C GLY A 123 19.56 -3.84 -4.43
N GLN A 124 19.58 -3.82 -3.10
CA GLN A 124 19.01 -4.87 -2.26
C GLN A 124 17.62 -4.48 -1.78
N HIS A 125 16.74 -5.45 -1.67
CA HIS A 125 15.43 -5.24 -1.06
C HIS A 125 15.28 -6.16 0.15
N ARG A 126 14.67 -5.61 1.19
CA ARG A 126 14.27 -6.34 2.39
C ARG A 126 12.83 -6.00 2.71
N GLY A 127 12.11 -6.95 3.24
CA GLY A 127 10.73 -6.76 3.64
C GLY A 127 10.34 -7.69 4.78
N GLY A 128 9.35 -7.29 5.55
CA GLY A 128 8.87 -8.07 6.68
C GLY A 128 7.39 -7.81 6.97
N PRO A 129 6.80 -8.61 7.85
CA PRO A 129 5.43 -8.41 8.29
C PRO A 129 5.33 -7.16 9.18
N LEU A 130 4.16 -6.53 9.13
CA LEU A 130 3.75 -5.51 10.09
C LEU A 130 2.58 -6.04 10.92
N MET A 131 1.40 -6.18 10.32
CA MET A 131 0.23 -6.70 11.01
C MET A 131 -0.74 -7.38 10.06
N LYS A 132 -1.56 -8.27 10.61
CA LYS A 132 -2.72 -8.81 9.91
C LYS A 132 -3.77 -7.71 9.74
N ILE A 133 -4.44 -7.74 8.60
CA ILE A 133 -5.50 -6.78 8.26
C ILE A 133 -6.72 -7.50 7.70
N GLU A 134 -7.86 -6.83 7.76
CA GLU A 134 -9.11 -7.29 7.16
C GLU A 134 -9.44 -6.44 5.92
N PRO A 135 -10.00 -7.04 4.86
CA PRO A 135 -10.47 -6.29 3.68
C PRO A 135 -11.55 -5.28 4.06
N ASN A 136 -11.66 -4.20 3.29
CA ASN A 136 -12.65 -3.13 3.43
C ASN A 136 -12.55 -2.28 4.72
N GLU A 137 -11.56 -2.55 5.56
CA GLU A 137 -11.29 -1.73 6.74
C GLU A 137 -10.40 -0.53 6.39
N ILE A 138 -10.65 0.59 7.06
CA ILE A 138 -9.84 1.81 6.91
C ILE A 138 -8.69 1.77 7.91
N TYR A 139 -7.47 1.81 7.39
CA TYR A 139 -6.26 1.92 8.22
C TYR A 139 -5.62 3.29 8.03
N THR A 140 -5.34 3.97 9.14
CA THR A 140 -4.53 5.20 9.11
C THR A 140 -3.07 4.83 9.29
N VAL A 141 -2.24 5.24 8.34
CA VAL A 141 -0.82 4.88 8.28
C VAL A 141 0.03 6.14 8.23
N THR A 142 1.03 6.21 9.10
CA THR A 142 2.13 7.18 8.98
C THR A 142 3.42 6.42 8.74
N ILE A 143 4.15 6.81 7.69
CA ILE A 143 5.52 6.36 7.46
C ILE A 143 6.42 7.56 7.71
N ARG A 144 7.28 7.46 8.72
CA ARG A 144 8.19 8.54 9.12
C ARG A 144 9.64 8.12 8.95
N LYS A 145 10.43 9.03 8.41
CA LYS A 145 11.87 8.90 8.27
C LYS A 145 12.57 9.55 9.46
N TRP A 146 13.41 8.78 10.14
CA TRP A 146 14.36 9.23 11.14
C TRP A 146 15.80 9.07 10.59
N ILE A 147 16.78 9.53 11.32
CA ILE A 147 18.19 9.42 10.90
C ILE A 147 18.58 7.95 10.66
N THR A 148 18.24 7.05 11.59
CA THR A 148 18.70 5.65 11.56
C THR A 148 17.60 4.63 11.31
N GLN A 149 16.36 5.05 11.18
CA GLN A 149 15.22 4.15 11.09
C GLN A 149 14.03 4.76 10.36
N TYR A 150 13.17 3.91 9.86
CA TYR A 150 11.80 4.24 9.48
C TYR A 150 10.85 3.79 10.59
N GLU A 151 9.82 4.56 10.80
CA GLU A 151 8.74 4.27 11.74
C GLU A 151 7.43 4.15 10.97
N PHE A 152 6.77 3.01 11.09
CA PHE A 152 5.40 2.81 10.63
C PHE A 152 4.49 2.93 11.84
N ILE A 153 3.52 3.83 11.76
CA ILE A 153 2.43 3.94 12.75
C ILE A 153 1.17 3.55 12.00
N ILE A 154 0.57 2.42 12.38
CA ILE A 154 -0.66 1.92 11.76
C ILE A 154 -1.72 1.90 12.84
N ASN A 155 -2.71 2.79 12.72
CA ASN A 155 -3.62 3.13 13.81
C ASN A 155 -2.79 3.46 15.08
N ASP A 156 -2.86 2.62 16.11
CA ASP A 156 -2.11 2.82 17.38
C ASP A 156 -0.84 1.96 17.49
N SER A 157 -0.55 1.13 16.49
CA SER A 157 0.60 0.21 16.50
C SER A 157 1.82 0.85 15.85
N ILE A 158 3.00 0.69 16.48
CA ILE A 158 4.26 1.26 16.02
C ILE A 158 5.23 0.14 15.65
N PHE A 159 5.78 0.23 14.44
CA PHE A 159 6.79 -0.70 13.92
C PHE A 159 8.03 0.07 13.48
N ILE A 160 9.19 -0.45 13.85
CA ILE A 160 10.48 0.16 13.52
C ILE A 160 11.22 -0.70 12.51
N VAL A 161 11.73 -0.06 11.47
CA VAL A 161 12.51 -0.67 10.41
C VAL A 161 13.82 0.09 10.29
N ASP A 162 14.95 -0.60 10.33
CA ASP A 162 16.26 0.03 10.18
C ASP A 162 16.37 0.73 8.81
N ARG A 163 16.91 1.93 8.84
CA ARG A 163 17.32 2.71 7.68
C ARG A 163 18.82 2.54 7.49
N ASP A 164 19.21 1.97 6.37
CA ASP A 164 20.61 1.76 6.05
C ASP A 164 21.26 3.09 5.67
N ILE A 165 21.96 3.71 6.63
CA ILE A 165 22.52 5.05 6.49
C ILE A 165 24.02 5.07 6.18
N GLU A 166 24.70 3.93 6.30
CA GLU A 166 26.18 3.92 6.31
C GLU A 166 26.78 4.51 5.04
N GLN A 167 26.07 4.39 3.93
CA GLN A 167 26.56 4.87 2.62
C GLN A 167 25.96 6.22 2.19
N ASN A 168 24.96 6.79 2.92
CA ASN A 168 24.17 7.91 2.41
C ASN A 168 24.04 9.14 3.32
N ARG A 169 24.87 9.26 4.33
CA ARG A 169 24.82 10.42 5.25
C ARG A 169 24.82 11.78 4.54
N MET A 170 25.46 11.87 3.39
CA MET A 170 25.58 13.13 2.64
C MET A 170 24.32 13.46 1.81
N LEU A 171 23.42 12.50 1.61
CA LEU A 171 22.23 12.66 0.73
C LEU A 171 20.91 12.79 1.52
N ASP A 172 20.97 12.86 2.84
CA ASP A 172 19.78 12.88 3.71
C ASP A 172 18.87 14.11 3.52
N TRP A 173 19.41 15.17 2.95
CA TRP A 173 18.71 16.41 2.63
C TRP A 173 18.08 16.44 1.23
N MET A 174 18.30 15.40 0.40
CA MET A 174 17.76 15.36 -0.95
C MET A 174 16.28 15.02 -0.95
N ASP A 175 15.59 15.57 -1.93
CA ASP A 175 14.15 15.44 -2.12
C ASP A 175 13.71 13.97 -2.26
N SER A 176 12.69 13.61 -1.51
CA SER A 176 11.95 12.36 -1.69
C SER A 176 10.77 12.58 -2.64
N TYR A 177 10.26 11.51 -3.25
CA TYR A 177 9.04 11.55 -4.05
C TYR A 177 8.13 10.37 -3.72
N TYR A 178 6.81 10.57 -3.92
CA TYR A 178 5.81 9.55 -3.64
C TYR A 178 5.93 8.35 -4.56
N LEU A 179 5.64 7.17 -4.01
CA LEU A 179 5.61 5.90 -4.69
C LEU A 179 4.22 5.28 -4.58
N TYR A 180 3.66 4.92 -5.71
CA TYR A 180 2.27 4.51 -5.89
C TYR A 180 2.10 3.00 -5.99
N PRO A 181 0.85 2.49 -6.02
CA PRO A 181 0.59 1.06 -6.05
C PRO A 181 1.27 0.31 -7.19
N TYR A 182 1.79 -0.87 -6.85
CA TYR A 182 2.47 -1.76 -7.77
C TYR A 182 2.30 -3.21 -7.30
N PHE A 183 1.80 -4.08 -8.18
CA PHE A 183 1.60 -5.49 -7.89
C PHE A 183 2.86 -6.32 -8.17
N GLY A 184 3.19 -7.20 -7.23
CA GLY A 184 4.17 -8.25 -7.37
C GLY A 184 5.62 -7.82 -7.55
N GLY A 185 6.44 -8.81 -7.80
CA GLY A 185 7.80 -8.73 -8.35
C GLY A 185 7.76 -9.15 -9.81
N GLN A 186 7.76 -10.47 -10.06
CA GLN A 186 7.71 -11.03 -11.42
C GLN A 186 6.28 -11.25 -11.93
N GLN A 187 5.35 -11.57 -11.04
CA GLN A 187 3.96 -11.86 -11.41
C GLN A 187 3.13 -10.60 -11.56
N LYS A 188 2.29 -10.58 -12.58
CA LYS A 188 1.30 -9.54 -12.84
C LYS A 188 0.02 -9.80 -12.05
N ALA A 189 -0.79 -8.76 -11.85
CA ALA A 189 -2.07 -8.89 -11.20
C ALA A 189 -2.95 -9.96 -11.87
N PRO A 190 -3.47 -10.95 -11.12
CA PRO A 190 -4.27 -12.04 -11.69
C PRO A 190 -5.70 -11.61 -12.07
N HIS A 191 -6.17 -10.54 -11.49
CA HIS A 191 -7.43 -9.84 -11.74
C HIS A 191 -7.23 -8.35 -11.46
N ASP A 192 -8.24 -7.53 -11.66
CA ASP A 192 -8.19 -6.12 -11.30
C ASP A 192 -8.11 -5.99 -9.78
N ILE A 193 -7.20 -5.14 -9.30
CA ILE A 193 -6.98 -4.90 -7.87
C ILE A 193 -7.22 -3.43 -7.58
N THR A 194 -8.10 -3.16 -6.64
CA THR A 194 -8.49 -1.81 -6.22
C THR A 194 -7.86 -1.45 -4.88
N ILE A 195 -7.21 -0.31 -4.83
CA ILE A 195 -6.61 0.25 -3.62
C ILE A 195 -7.10 1.68 -3.48
N LYS A 196 -7.66 2.03 -2.33
CA LYS A 196 -8.11 3.38 -2.04
C LYS A 196 -7.13 4.05 -1.09
N ILE A 197 -6.67 5.27 -1.43
CA ILE A 197 -5.71 6.02 -0.62
C ILE A 197 -6.19 7.46 -0.48
N LYS A 198 -6.17 7.95 0.76
CA LYS A 198 -6.46 9.35 1.09
C LYS A 198 -5.30 9.95 1.85
N ASP A 199 -4.63 10.95 1.26
CA ASP A 199 -3.57 11.67 1.95
C ASP A 199 -4.15 12.49 3.11
N LEU A 200 -3.45 12.48 4.23
CA LEU A 200 -3.78 13.23 5.43
C LEU A 200 -2.65 14.20 5.78
N PRO A 201 -2.94 15.31 6.45
CA PRO A 201 -1.91 16.15 7.03
C PRO A 201 -1.00 15.35 7.98
N VAL A 202 0.30 15.58 7.90
CA VAL A 202 1.26 14.94 8.81
C VAL A 202 1.06 15.48 10.21
N ASP A 203 0.73 14.60 11.16
CA ASP A 203 0.67 14.96 12.57
C ASP A 203 2.08 15.21 13.12
N ARG A 204 2.38 16.47 13.40
CA ARG A 204 3.66 16.92 13.95
C ARG A 204 3.69 16.93 15.47
N THR A 205 2.58 16.68 16.15
CA THR A 205 2.46 16.80 17.62
C THR A 205 3.05 15.61 18.38
N ASN A 206 3.18 14.45 17.74
CA ASN A 206 3.68 13.22 18.37
C ASN A 206 5.22 13.12 18.46
N ARG A 207 5.96 14.23 18.46
CA ARG A 207 7.43 14.23 18.52
C ARG A 207 8.03 13.70 19.83
N GLY A 208 7.25 13.33 20.84
CA GLY A 208 7.74 13.04 22.19
C GLY A 208 7.16 11.85 22.94
N LYS A 209 6.26 11.08 22.39
CA LYS A 209 5.74 9.91 23.12
C LYS A 209 6.77 8.79 23.18
N LYS A 210 7.00 8.31 24.39
CA LYS A 210 7.97 7.29 24.79
C LYS A 210 7.79 6.01 23.95
N ARG A 211 8.87 5.61 23.28
CA ARG A 211 8.94 4.39 22.47
C ARG A 211 8.98 3.17 23.39
N GLU A 212 8.01 2.28 23.30
CA GLU A 212 8.19 0.91 23.76
C GLU A 212 8.88 0.12 22.65
N LYS A 213 10.09 -0.35 22.93
CA LYS A 213 10.75 -1.31 22.04
C LYS A 213 10.08 -2.65 22.23
N LEU A 214 9.44 -3.16 21.18
CA LEU A 214 9.16 -4.57 21.08
C LEU A 214 10.46 -5.30 20.74
N HIS A 215 10.89 -6.18 21.66
CA HIS A 215 12.00 -7.11 21.50
C HIS A 215 11.55 -8.36 20.76
#